data_327f240eee3798676ba863405d2d8d6f
#
_entry.id   327f240eee3798676ba863405d2d8d6f
#
_cell.length_a   1.000
_cell.length_b   1.000
_cell.length_c   1.000
_cell.angle_alpha   90.00
_cell.angle_beta   90.00
_cell.angle_gamma   90.00
#
_symmetry.space_group_name_H-M   'P 1'
#
loop_
_entity.id
_entity.type
_entity.pdbx_description
1 polymer ?
#
loop_
_entity_poly.entity_id
_entity_poly.type
_entity_poly.pdbx_seq_one_letter_code
_entity_poly.pdbx_strand_id
1 'polypeptide(L)'
;MSLSTIYRLIILCFFIQSGIGNAQRSRFMMADVQVRNFGYDFGMGLKTSWQPDAYSESYGLRLGSIQHPKEVFVVNQALPASEPFVMDKINRVWVLRPYYGRDWVLSQRKSRFDIGISVNGSLQLPIAYAWPIYVWVYRSNLPFDAVEEVKYNPNIHDVQFVGGESSYMRGFSEGKAIPGLGFSLAICLEWGSYRNVSNTLSVGLMNDLFVQQIPLLSSINRNPQNLPALFINFAVGIGGRD
;
A
#
# COMPACT_ATOMS: atom_id res chain seq x y z
N MET A 1 -31.05 -3.41 6.72
CA MET A 1 -30.41 -4.68 6.29
C MET A 1 -29.40 -5.05 7.37
N SER A 2 -29.53 -6.22 8.01
CA SER A 2 -28.64 -6.57 9.12
C SER A 2 -27.24 -6.93 8.61
N LEU A 3 -26.21 -6.67 9.43
CA LEU A 3 -24.81 -7.01 9.11
C LEU A 3 -24.65 -8.49 8.73
N SER A 4 -25.46 -9.37 9.33
CA SER A 4 -25.48 -10.81 9.04
C SER A 4 -25.96 -11.12 7.61
N THR A 5 -26.84 -10.31 7.05
CA THR A 5 -27.34 -10.48 5.67
C THR A 5 -26.28 -10.10 4.64
N ILE A 6 -25.50 -9.05 4.94
CA ILE A 6 -24.38 -8.62 4.08
C ILE A 6 -23.27 -9.67 4.08
N TYR A 7 -22.93 -10.23 5.25
CA TYR A 7 -21.93 -11.31 5.35
C TYR A 7 -22.36 -12.57 4.58
N ARG A 8 -23.63 -12.95 4.65
CA ARG A 8 -24.16 -14.11 3.90
C ARG A 8 -24.17 -13.86 2.39
N LEU A 9 -24.44 -12.64 1.94
CA LEU A 9 -24.37 -12.27 0.51
C LEU A 9 -22.93 -12.30 -0.02
N ILE A 10 -21.96 -11.81 0.74
CA ILE A 10 -20.55 -11.83 0.37
C ILE A 10 -20.04 -13.28 0.29
N ILE A 11 -20.39 -14.12 1.27
CA ILE A 11 -20.03 -15.55 1.27
C ILE A 11 -20.72 -16.28 0.10
N LEU A 12 -21.98 -15.98 -0.19
CA LEU A 12 -22.73 -16.58 -1.29
C LEU A 12 -22.12 -16.20 -2.67
N CYS A 13 -21.68 -14.96 -2.86
CA CYS A 13 -20.95 -14.54 -4.06
C CYS A 13 -19.60 -15.26 -4.24
N PHE A 14 -18.93 -15.63 -3.13
CA PHE A 14 -17.70 -16.40 -3.18
C PHE A 14 -17.91 -17.86 -3.58
N PHE A 15 -19.07 -18.46 -3.25
CA PHE A 15 -19.36 -19.87 -3.51
C PHE A 15 -20.05 -20.14 -4.86
N ILE A 16 -20.62 -19.15 -5.53
CA ILE A 16 -21.34 -19.36 -6.81
C ILE A 16 -20.41 -19.58 -8.01
N GLN A 17 -19.10 -19.38 -7.86
CA GLN A 17 -18.13 -19.58 -8.96
C GLN A 17 -17.40 -20.92 -9.00
N SER A 18 -17.77 -21.89 -8.20
CA SER A 18 -17.16 -23.24 -8.22
C SER A 18 -17.86 -24.24 -9.15
N GLY A 19 -18.50 -23.78 -10.21
CA GLY A 19 -19.22 -24.62 -11.17
C GLY A 19 -18.61 -24.62 -12.56
N ILE A 20 -18.04 -25.76 -12.94
CA ILE A 20 -18.05 -26.41 -14.27
C ILE A 20 -17.05 -25.89 -15.31
N GLY A 21 -16.23 -26.81 -15.73
CA GLY A 21 -15.46 -26.80 -16.97
C GLY A 21 -14.06 -27.34 -16.77
N ASN A 22 -13.67 -28.41 -17.46
CA ASN A 22 -12.30 -28.86 -17.65
C ASN A 22 -11.52 -27.85 -18.50
N ALA A 23 -11.48 -26.58 -18.06
CA ALA A 23 -10.66 -25.54 -18.66
C ALA A 23 -9.24 -25.69 -18.08
N GLN A 24 -8.28 -25.78 -18.95
CA GLN A 24 -6.86 -25.82 -18.62
C GLN A 24 -6.55 -24.62 -17.71
N ARG A 25 -6.31 -24.91 -16.41
CA ARG A 25 -6.12 -23.89 -15.36
C ARG A 25 -4.64 -23.61 -15.21
N SER A 26 -4.23 -22.38 -15.34
CA SER A 26 -2.87 -21.98 -14.96
C SER A 26 -2.91 -21.20 -13.67
N ARG A 27 -2.00 -21.49 -12.73
CA ARG A 27 -1.86 -20.79 -11.45
C ARG A 27 -0.46 -20.25 -11.29
N PHE A 28 -0.35 -19.00 -10.89
CA PHE A 28 0.91 -18.33 -10.61
C PHE A 28 0.88 -17.75 -9.20
N MET A 29 1.94 -18.01 -8.43
CA MET A 29 2.24 -17.22 -7.24
C MET A 29 2.93 -15.95 -7.68
N MET A 30 2.43 -14.81 -7.24
CA MET A 30 2.93 -13.48 -7.62
C MET A 30 3.59 -12.82 -6.43
N ALA A 31 4.74 -12.19 -6.67
CA ALA A 31 5.31 -11.20 -5.76
C ALA A 31 5.42 -9.88 -6.52
N ASP A 32 5.02 -8.79 -5.90
CA ASP A 32 4.99 -7.48 -6.57
C ASP A 32 5.55 -6.35 -5.71
N VAL A 33 6.09 -5.34 -6.39
CA VAL A 33 6.48 -4.06 -5.81
C VAL A 33 5.75 -2.97 -6.57
N GLN A 34 5.01 -2.15 -5.86
CA GLN A 34 4.24 -1.04 -6.41
C GLN A 34 4.76 0.27 -5.85
N VAL A 35 5.07 1.21 -6.74
CA VAL A 35 5.46 2.58 -6.40
C VAL A 35 4.31 3.51 -6.76
N ARG A 36 4.00 4.42 -5.84
CA ARG A 36 2.92 5.40 -5.96
C ARG A 36 3.44 6.79 -5.64
N ASN A 37 2.74 7.83 -6.07
CA ASN A 37 3.03 9.21 -5.68
C ASN A 37 2.91 9.48 -4.16
N PHE A 38 2.29 8.59 -3.39
CA PHE A 38 2.14 8.67 -1.92
C PHE A 38 2.84 7.54 -1.17
N GLY A 39 3.83 6.87 -1.75
CA GLY A 39 4.56 5.79 -1.10
C GLY A 39 4.76 4.55 -1.97
N TYR A 40 5.03 3.44 -1.32
CA TYR A 40 5.31 2.17 -1.97
C TYR A 40 4.60 1.02 -1.25
N ASP A 41 4.38 -0.08 -1.98
CA ASP A 41 3.81 -1.32 -1.45
C ASP A 41 4.65 -2.51 -1.91
N PHE A 42 4.70 -3.52 -1.06
CA PHE A 42 5.16 -4.87 -1.38
C PHE A 42 3.97 -5.80 -1.32
N GLY A 43 3.82 -6.63 -2.31
CA GLY A 43 2.68 -7.51 -2.44
C GLY A 43 3.05 -8.96 -2.70
N MET A 44 2.11 -9.82 -2.32
CA MET A 44 2.09 -11.22 -2.71
C MET A 44 0.67 -11.66 -3.01
N GLY A 45 0.52 -12.57 -3.97
CA GLY A 45 -0.80 -13.01 -4.37
C GLY A 45 -0.78 -14.25 -5.25
N LEU A 46 -1.96 -14.62 -5.69
CA LEU A 46 -2.19 -15.71 -6.62
C LEU A 46 -2.93 -15.16 -7.84
N LYS A 47 -2.45 -15.52 -9.02
CA LYS A 47 -3.10 -15.25 -10.30
C LYS A 47 -3.58 -16.57 -10.87
N THR A 48 -4.86 -16.66 -11.19
CA THR A 48 -5.49 -17.84 -11.80
C THR A 48 -6.09 -17.46 -13.14
N SER A 49 -5.71 -18.14 -14.20
CA SER A 49 -6.31 -18.01 -15.52
C SER A 49 -7.27 -19.16 -15.75
N TRP A 50 -8.54 -18.86 -16.00
CA TRP A 50 -9.60 -19.83 -16.26
C TRP A 50 -9.79 -20.10 -17.74
N GLN A 51 -9.63 -19.06 -18.53
CA GLN A 51 -9.58 -19.07 -19.97
C GLN A 51 -8.43 -18.18 -20.38
N PRO A 52 -7.28 -18.76 -20.79
CA PRO A 52 -6.08 -17.96 -21.08
C PRO A 52 -6.33 -16.83 -22.08
N ASP A 53 -7.39 -16.96 -22.85
CA ASP A 53 -7.71 -16.12 -23.98
C ASP A 53 -8.68 -14.98 -23.64
N ALA A 54 -9.34 -15.02 -22.48
CA ALA A 54 -10.36 -14.04 -22.14
C ALA A 54 -10.00 -13.21 -20.89
N TYR A 55 -9.76 -13.87 -19.77
CA TYR A 55 -9.47 -13.16 -18.50
C TYR A 55 -8.68 -14.03 -17.51
N SER A 56 -8.02 -13.35 -16.61
CA SER A 56 -7.43 -13.97 -15.42
C SER A 56 -7.86 -13.23 -14.16
N GLU A 57 -7.85 -13.92 -13.03
CA GLU A 57 -8.20 -13.38 -11.74
C GLU A 57 -6.98 -13.38 -10.83
N SER A 58 -6.84 -12.35 -10.02
CA SER A 58 -5.76 -12.23 -9.05
C SER A 58 -6.31 -11.81 -7.69
N TYR A 59 -5.75 -12.36 -6.64
CA TYR A 59 -6.06 -12.00 -5.27
C TYR A 59 -4.80 -12.11 -4.41
N GLY A 60 -4.69 -11.24 -3.43
CA GLY A 60 -3.51 -11.20 -2.59
C GLY A 60 -3.57 -10.11 -1.54
N LEU A 61 -2.40 -9.84 -0.99
CA LEU A 61 -2.17 -8.84 0.04
C LEU A 61 -1.03 -7.94 -0.39
N ARG A 62 -1.17 -6.64 -0.17
CA ARG A 62 -0.09 -5.65 -0.27
C ARG A 62 0.09 -4.96 1.07
N LEU A 63 1.33 -4.76 1.46
CA LEU A 63 1.73 -3.99 2.64
C LEU A 63 2.61 -2.83 2.18
N GLY A 64 2.26 -1.62 2.55
CA GLY A 64 3.03 -0.46 2.14
C GLY A 64 2.83 0.74 3.04
N SER A 65 3.59 1.80 2.74
CA SER A 65 3.57 3.05 3.50
C SER A 65 2.75 4.12 2.78
N ILE A 66 2.19 5.05 3.55
CA ILE A 66 1.69 6.31 3.04
C ILE A 66 2.62 7.42 3.51
N GLN A 67 3.11 8.21 2.54
CA GLN A 67 3.93 9.40 2.76
C GLN A 67 3.21 10.60 2.16
N HIS A 68 3.24 11.72 2.84
CA HIS A 68 2.61 12.93 2.31
C HIS A 68 3.60 13.66 1.38
N PRO A 69 3.19 14.15 0.18
CA PRO A 69 4.11 14.83 -0.75
C PRO A 69 4.74 16.11 -0.20
N LYS A 70 4.17 16.67 0.88
CA LYS A 70 4.68 17.86 1.55
C LYS A 70 5.56 17.54 2.76
N GLU A 71 6.00 16.29 2.93
CA GLU A 71 6.94 15.92 3.98
C GLU A 71 8.29 16.59 3.71
N VAL A 72 8.78 17.37 4.69
CA VAL A 72 10.08 18.04 4.62
C VAL A 72 10.98 17.45 5.69
N PHE A 73 12.10 16.88 5.28
CA PHE A 73 13.14 16.41 6.17
C PHE A 73 13.97 17.58 6.69
N VAL A 74 14.13 17.65 7.99
CA VAL A 74 14.91 18.67 8.68
C VAL A 74 15.95 17.98 9.55
N VAL A 75 17.17 18.56 9.58
CA VAL A 75 18.24 18.19 10.53
C VAL A 75 18.59 19.43 11.30
N ASN A 76 18.54 19.36 12.62
CA ASN A 76 18.90 20.50 13.46
C ASN A 76 20.41 20.50 13.72
N GLN A 77 21.14 21.24 12.90
CA GLN A 77 22.61 21.32 12.99
C GLN A 77 23.14 22.01 14.26
N ALA A 78 22.28 22.72 15.00
CA ALA A 78 22.67 23.40 16.22
C ALA A 78 22.74 22.47 17.44
N LEU A 79 22.15 21.28 17.33
CA LEU A 79 22.11 20.29 18.41
C LEU A 79 23.16 19.19 18.22
N PRO A 80 23.83 18.75 19.29
CA PRO A 80 24.75 17.63 19.22
C PRO A 80 23.99 16.34 18.86
N ALA A 81 24.54 15.51 17.98
CA ALA A 81 23.98 14.23 17.56
C ALA A 81 22.53 14.29 17.01
N SER A 82 22.19 15.37 16.33
CA SER A 82 20.86 15.51 15.70
C SER A 82 20.68 14.54 14.52
N GLU A 83 19.56 13.84 14.51
CA GLU A 83 19.14 12.96 13.43
C GLU A 83 18.06 13.61 12.56
N PRO A 84 17.94 13.20 11.26
CA PRO A 84 16.87 13.69 10.41
C PRO A 84 15.51 13.34 10.98
N PHE A 85 14.57 14.30 10.93
CA PHE A 85 13.18 14.05 11.22
C PHE A 85 12.27 14.79 10.22
N VAL A 86 11.02 14.35 10.12
CA VAL A 86 10.06 15.01 9.23
C VAL A 86 9.27 16.05 10.02
N MET A 87 9.43 17.30 9.61
CA MET A 87 8.71 18.42 10.22
C MET A 87 7.20 18.24 10.09
N ASP A 88 6.45 18.57 11.15
CA ASP A 88 4.99 18.48 11.24
C ASP A 88 4.38 17.07 11.11
N LYS A 89 5.16 16.03 10.90
CA LYS A 89 4.67 14.67 10.80
C LYS A 89 4.36 14.10 12.18
N ILE A 90 3.06 13.88 12.45
CA ILE A 90 2.59 13.40 13.76
C ILE A 90 2.44 11.88 13.85
N ASN A 91 2.20 11.21 12.71
CA ASN A 91 2.06 9.76 12.67
C ASN A 91 2.82 9.15 11.49
N ARG A 92 3.30 7.93 11.69
CA ARG A 92 3.67 6.99 10.64
C ARG A 92 2.45 6.18 10.25
N VAL A 93 2.32 5.88 8.96
CA VAL A 93 1.17 5.13 8.45
C VAL A 93 1.62 4.02 7.54
N TRP A 94 1.21 2.81 7.90
CA TRP A 94 1.28 1.66 7.02
C TRP A 94 -0.11 1.21 6.63
N VAL A 95 -0.23 0.63 5.44
CA VAL A 95 -1.51 0.17 4.92
C VAL A 95 -1.39 -1.27 4.47
N LEU A 96 -2.25 -2.11 5.03
CA LEU A 96 -2.48 -3.47 4.54
C LEU A 96 -3.64 -3.44 3.55
N ARG A 97 -3.43 -3.96 2.33
CA ARG A 97 -4.41 -3.98 1.24
C ARG A 97 -4.68 -5.40 0.76
N PRO A 98 -5.64 -6.11 1.32
CA PRO A 98 -6.24 -7.23 0.63
C PRO A 98 -6.84 -6.75 -0.69
N TYR A 99 -6.60 -7.48 -1.78
CA TYR A 99 -7.12 -7.11 -3.09
C TYR A 99 -7.67 -8.30 -3.85
N TYR A 100 -8.64 -8.02 -4.70
CA TYR A 100 -9.12 -8.88 -5.76
C TYR A 100 -9.10 -8.12 -7.07
N GLY A 101 -8.52 -8.69 -8.11
CA GLY A 101 -8.39 -8.09 -9.42
C GLY A 101 -8.77 -9.05 -10.54
N ARG A 102 -9.20 -8.47 -11.67
CA ARG A 102 -9.44 -9.18 -12.92
C ARG A 102 -8.67 -8.51 -14.04
N ASP A 103 -7.95 -9.31 -14.81
CA ASP A 103 -7.26 -8.87 -16.01
C ASP A 103 -8.09 -9.29 -17.22
N TRP A 104 -8.45 -8.35 -18.06
CA TRP A 104 -9.06 -8.59 -19.38
C TRP A 104 -7.95 -8.55 -20.43
N VAL A 105 -7.78 -9.66 -21.14
CA VAL A 105 -6.73 -9.82 -22.14
C VAL A 105 -7.11 -9.08 -23.42
N LEU A 106 -6.28 -8.11 -23.83
CA LEU A 106 -6.42 -7.38 -25.09
C LEU A 106 -5.57 -8.02 -26.20
N SER A 107 -4.35 -8.46 -25.87
CA SER A 107 -3.45 -9.13 -26.80
C SER A 107 -2.76 -10.28 -26.09
N GLN A 108 -2.91 -11.47 -26.68
CA GLN A 108 -2.32 -12.69 -26.15
C GLN A 108 -0.88 -12.87 -26.57
N ARG A 109 -0.11 -13.51 -25.70
CA ARG A 109 1.23 -14.01 -26.02
C ARG A 109 1.13 -15.32 -26.81
N LYS A 110 1.58 -15.30 -28.06
CA LYS A 110 1.64 -16.50 -28.94
C LYS A 110 3.00 -17.18 -28.86
N SER A 111 4.05 -16.46 -28.51
CA SER A 111 5.41 -16.98 -28.42
C SER A 111 6.12 -16.49 -27.14
N ARG A 112 7.32 -17.04 -26.89
CA ARG A 112 8.17 -16.64 -25.77
C ARG A 112 8.62 -15.18 -25.82
N PHE A 113 8.72 -14.61 -27.01
CA PHE A 113 9.21 -13.24 -27.23
C PHE A 113 8.07 -12.22 -27.35
N ASP A 114 6.82 -12.68 -27.37
CA ASP A 114 5.69 -11.78 -27.47
C ASP A 114 5.37 -11.13 -26.12
N ILE A 115 4.85 -9.92 -26.20
CA ILE A 115 4.33 -9.18 -25.05
C ILE A 115 2.81 -9.32 -25.06
N GLY A 116 2.27 -9.80 -23.93
CA GLY A 116 0.83 -9.77 -23.69
C GLY A 116 0.42 -8.41 -23.17
N ILE A 117 -0.76 -7.95 -23.59
CA ILE A 117 -1.35 -6.70 -23.11
C ILE A 117 -2.71 -7.02 -22.50
N SER A 118 -2.93 -6.55 -21.29
CA SER A 118 -4.22 -6.68 -20.61
C SER A 118 -4.59 -5.40 -19.85
N VAL A 119 -5.86 -5.27 -19.53
CA VAL A 119 -6.37 -4.24 -18.62
C VAL A 119 -6.74 -4.91 -17.31
N ASN A 120 -6.18 -4.42 -16.21
CA ASN A 120 -6.50 -4.88 -14.86
C ASN A 120 -7.45 -3.91 -14.19
N GLY A 121 -8.54 -4.43 -13.64
CA GLY A 121 -9.39 -3.73 -12.69
C GLY A 121 -9.34 -4.43 -11.34
N SER A 122 -9.12 -3.71 -10.25
CA SER A 122 -9.11 -4.33 -8.93
C SER A 122 -9.89 -3.56 -7.88
N LEU A 123 -10.45 -4.32 -6.94
CA LEU A 123 -11.03 -3.82 -5.69
C LEU A 123 -10.09 -4.15 -4.54
N GLN A 124 -9.98 -3.24 -3.58
CA GLN A 124 -9.06 -3.33 -2.46
C GLN A 124 -9.79 -2.94 -1.17
N LEU A 125 -9.36 -3.51 -0.06
CA LEU A 125 -9.83 -3.16 1.27
C LEU A 125 -8.67 -2.61 2.10
N PRO A 126 -8.22 -1.37 1.84
CA PRO A 126 -7.09 -0.80 2.56
C PRO A 126 -7.42 -0.60 4.03
N ILE A 127 -6.53 -1.05 4.89
CA ILE A 127 -6.57 -0.82 6.34
C ILE A 127 -5.31 -0.04 6.69
N ALA A 128 -5.44 1.26 6.91
CA ALA A 128 -4.35 2.11 7.33
C ALA A 128 -4.16 1.97 8.84
N TYR A 129 -2.92 1.71 9.26
CA TYR A 129 -2.51 1.70 10.66
C TYR A 129 -1.62 2.89 10.91
N ALA A 130 -2.12 3.86 11.69
CA ALA A 130 -1.43 5.10 12.01
C ALA A 130 -0.98 5.10 13.47
N TRP A 131 0.32 5.23 13.73
CA TRP A 131 0.87 5.32 15.09
C TRP A 131 1.74 6.56 15.27
N PRO A 132 1.75 7.14 16.49
CA PRO A 132 2.42 8.40 16.77
C PRO A 132 3.93 8.28 16.63
N ILE A 133 4.55 9.38 16.20
CA ILE A 133 5.99 9.56 16.17
C ILE A 133 6.46 10.08 17.51
N TYR A 134 7.55 9.52 18.01
CA TYR A 134 8.28 9.99 19.19
C TYR A 134 9.59 10.64 18.74
N VAL A 135 9.94 11.73 19.41
CA VAL A 135 11.16 12.52 19.13
C VAL A 135 11.94 12.78 20.40
N TRP A 136 13.23 12.99 20.25
CA TRP A 136 14.10 13.48 21.30
C TRP A 136 14.04 15.00 21.34
N VAL A 137 13.65 15.59 22.49
CA VAL A 137 13.57 17.03 22.67
C VAL A 137 14.53 17.47 23.75
N TYR A 138 15.32 18.50 23.45
CA TYR A 138 16.23 19.16 24.38
C TYR A 138 15.49 20.22 25.18
N ARG A 139 15.68 20.27 26.50
CA ARG A 139 15.07 21.30 27.35
C ARG A 139 15.81 22.63 27.19
N SER A 140 15.08 23.70 26.86
CA SER A 140 15.67 25.02 26.61
C SER A 140 16.33 25.68 27.86
N ASN A 141 15.98 25.25 29.07
CA ASN A 141 16.39 25.89 30.34
C ASN A 141 17.56 25.19 31.06
N LEU A 142 18.12 24.16 30.44
CA LEU A 142 19.22 23.37 31.03
C LEU A 142 20.35 23.22 30.00
N PRO A 143 21.61 22.95 30.45
CA PRO A 143 22.64 22.49 29.53
C PRO A 143 22.06 21.36 28.64
N PHE A 144 22.51 21.26 27.42
CA PHE A 144 22.00 20.31 26.40
C PHE A 144 22.06 18.81 26.81
N ASP A 145 22.42 18.52 28.04
CA ASP A 145 22.49 17.17 28.63
C ASP A 145 21.12 16.58 29.00
N ALA A 146 20.07 17.42 29.12
CA ALA A 146 18.72 16.94 29.44
C ALA A 146 17.91 16.73 28.19
N VAL A 147 17.89 15.48 27.73
CA VAL A 147 17.11 15.03 26.56
C VAL A 147 15.95 14.19 27.05
N GLU A 148 14.76 14.47 26.54
CA GLU A 148 13.54 13.74 26.89
C GLU A 148 12.89 13.14 25.63
N GLU A 149 12.50 11.87 25.72
CA GLU A 149 11.73 11.21 24.67
C GLU A 149 10.25 11.53 24.84
N VAL A 150 9.67 12.24 23.88
CA VAL A 150 8.29 12.69 23.97
C VAL A 150 7.52 12.37 22.66
N LYS A 151 6.22 12.20 22.80
CA LYS A 151 5.32 12.14 21.62
C LYS A 151 5.33 13.47 20.90
N TYR A 152 5.67 13.45 19.60
CA TYR A 152 5.81 14.67 18.83
C TYR A 152 4.49 15.41 18.67
N ASN A 153 4.51 16.68 19.05
CA ASN A 153 3.42 17.62 18.85
C ASN A 153 4.00 18.97 18.39
N PRO A 154 3.86 19.32 17.11
CA PRO A 154 4.46 20.55 16.57
C PRO A 154 3.88 21.85 17.13
N ASN A 155 2.71 21.79 17.79
CA ASN A 155 2.15 22.97 18.47
C ASN A 155 2.82 23.26 19.84
N ILE A 156 3.56 22.31 20.38
CA ILE A 156 4.19 22.41 21.70
C ILE A 156 5.72 22.35 21.57
N HIS A 157 6.22 21.52 20.66
CA HIS A 157 7.66 21.29 20.49
C HIS A 157 8.18 22.17 19.36
N ASP A 158 8.97 23.17 19.73
CA ASP A 158 9.66 24.00 18.74
C ASP A 158 10.72 23.16 18.03
N VAL A 159 10.76 23.25 16.70
CA VAL A 159 11.67 22.52 15.82
C VAL A 159 13.14 22.70 16.21
N GLN A 160 13.51 23.89 16.73
CA GLN A 160 14.88 24.19 17.16
C GLN A 160 15.38 23.33 18.35
N PHE A 161 14.48 22.71 19.11
CA PHE A 161 14.82 21.86 20.23
C PHE A 161 14.62 20.37 19.93
N VAL A 162 14.16 20.02 18.74
CA VAL A 162 13.99 18.61 18.32
C VAL A 162 15.33 18.07 17.81
N GLY A 163 15.85 17.06 18.49
CA GLY A 163 17.13 16.40 18.14
C GLY A 163 16.99 15.27 17.13
N GLY A 164 15.78 14.86 16.82
CA GLY A 164 15.53 13.79 15.85
C GLY A 164 14.42 12.84 16.26
N GLU A 165 14.12 11.89 15.36
CA GLU A 165 13.13 10.84 15.63
C GLU A 165 13.72 9.80 16.60
N SER A 166 12.88 9.28 17.49
CA SER A 166 13.18 8.13 18.33
C SER A 166 13.03 6.81 17.56
N SER A 167 13.07 5.69 18.27
CA SER A 167 12.93 4.37 17.64
C SER A 167 11.70 4.27 16.73
N TYR A 168 11.88 3.67 15.55
CA TYR A 168 10.84 3.52 14.53
C TYR A 168 9.55 2.87 15.07
N MET A 169 9.67 1.88 15.97
CA MET A 169 8.53 1.14 16.52
C MET A 169 7.95 1.78 17.79
N ARG A 170 8.54 2.89 18.27
CA ARG A 170 8.02 3.60 19.43
C ARG A 170 6.61 4.13 19.15
N GLY A 171 5.69 3.94 20.10
CA GLY A 171 4.29 4.33 19.91
C GLY A 171 3.46 3.36 19.06
N PHE A 172 4.03 2.25 18.55
CA PHE A 172 3.27 1.31 17.71
C PHE A 172 2.01 0.77 18.40
N SER A 173 2.07 0.48 19.70
CA SER A 173 0.90 0.01 20.49
C SER A 173 -0.21 1.06 20.65
N GLU A 174 0.08 2.34 20.39
CA GLU A 174 -0.90 3.44 20.45
C GLU A 174 -1.58 3.68 19.10
N GLY A 175 -1.23 2.88 18.10
CA GLY A 175 -1.71 3.03 16.74
C GLY A 175 -3.21 2.81 16.61
N LYS A 176 -3.80 3.41 15.58
CA LYS A 176 -5.22 3.30 15.24
C LYS A 176 -5.36 2.74 13.83
N ALA A 177 -6.24 1.75 13.69
CA ALA A 177 -6.60 1.19 12.40
C ALA A 177 -7.75 1.98 11.77
N ILE A 178 -7.59 2.36 10.50
CA ILE A 178 -8.54 3.14 9.71
C ILE A 178 -8.87 2.33 8.46
N PRO A 179 -10.04 1.68 8.40
CA PRO A 179 -10.44 0.93 7.22
C PRO A 179 -10.87 1.85 6.08
N GLY A 180 -10.81 1.31 4.87
CA GLY A 180 -11.21 2.00 3.65
C GLY A 180 -11.68 1.05 2.57
N LEU A 181 -12.05 1.62 1.45
CA LEU A 181 -12.37 0.94 0.20
C LEU A 181 -11.50 1.55 -0.91
N GLY A 182 -10.87 0.69 -1.69
CA GLY A 182 -10.02 1.12 -2.79
C GLY A 182 -10.40 0.45 -4.11
N PHE A 183 -10.08 1.11 -5.20
CA PHE A 183 -10.18 0.55 -6.54
C PHE A 183 -8.98 1.00 -7.37
N SER A 184 -8.62 0.17 -8.35
CA SER A 184 -7.58 0.53 -9.32
C SER A 184 -7.92 0.07 -10.72
N LEU A 185 -7.36 0.77 -11.70
CA LEU A 185 -7.40 0.44 -13.10
C LEU A 185 -6.00 0.61 -13.70
N ALA A 186 -5.50 -0.41 -14.39
CA ALA A 186 -4.15 -0.40 -14.96
C ALA A 186 -4.09 -1.08 -16.33
N ILE A 187 -3.11 -0.65 -17.12
CA ILE A 187 -2.65 -1.38 -18.29
C ILE A 187 -1.46 -2.23 -17.86
N CYS A 188 -1.50 -3.51 -18.21
CA CYS A 188 -0.50 -4.49 -17.84
C CYS A 188 0.20 -5.01 -19.09
N LEU A 189 1.53 -5.03 -19.06
CA LEU A 189 2.40 -5.63 -20.05
C LEU A 189 3.01 -6.89 -19.43
N GLU A 190 2.77 -8.04 -20.06
CA GLU A 190 3.23 -9.34 -19.57
C GLU A 190 4.26 -9.95 -20.51
N TRP A 191 5.41 -10.38 -19.97
CA TRP A 191 6.47 -11.08 -20.71
C TRP A 191 7.11 -12.17 -19.84
N GLY A 192 8.02 -12.97 -20.37
CA GLY A 192 8.75 -13.98 -19.63
C GLY A 192 8.65 -15.38 -20.25
N SER A 193 9.05 -16.41 -19.51
CA SER A 193 8.95 -17.78 -19.96
C SER A 193 7.48 -18.21 -20.06
N TYR A 194 7.07 -18.69 -21.22
CA TYR A 194 5.66 -19.00 -21.55
C TYR A 194 4.94 -19.94 -20.56
N ARG A 195 5.68 -20.77 -19.83
CA ARG A 195 5.10 -21.83 -18.98
C ARG A 195 5.27 -21.59 -17.49
N ASN A 196 6.44 -21.11 -17.03
CA ASN A 196 6.81 -21.18 -15.62
C ASN A 196 7.03 -19.82 -14.95
N VAL A 197 7.36 -18.78 -15.70
CA VAL A 197 7.63 -17.43 -15.17
C VAL A 197 6.90 -16.39 -15.97
N SER A 198 6.17 -15.53 -15.29
CA SER A 198 5.52 -14.36 -15.86
C SER A 198 6.02 -13.11 -15.16
N ASN A 199 6.53 -12.16 -15.94
CA ASN A 199 6.84 -10.82 -15.45
C ASN A 199 5.74 -9.88 -15.94
N THR A 200 5.26 -9.03 -15.08
CA THR A 200 4.18 -8.08 -15.41
C THR A 200 4.59 -6.69 -14.96
N LEU A 201 4.56 -5.75 -15.89
CA LEU A 201 4.65 -4.32 -15.60
C LEU A 201 3.26 -3.71 -15.77
N SER A 202 2.77 -3.05 -14.73
CA SER A 202 1.47 -2.41 -14.75
C SER A 202 1.60 -0.92 -14.45
N VAL A 203 0.91 -0.10 -15.22
CA VAL A 203 0.82 1.34 -14.99
C VAL A 203 -0.64 1.72 -14.91
N GLY A 204 -1.04 2.45 -13.89
CA GLY A 204 -2.44 2.73 -13.68
C GLY A 204 -2.75 3.80 -12.65
N LEU A 205 -4.04 3.94 -12.44
CA LEU A 205 -4.65 4.82 -11.46
C LEU A 205 -5.25 3.98 -10.35
N MET A 206 -5.14 4.45 -9.13
CA MET A 206 -5.84 3.88 -7.98
C MET A 206 -6.40 4.98 -7.10
N ASN A 207 -7.38 4.63 -6.31
CA ASN A 207 -7.96 5.53 -5.33
C ASN A 207 -8.37 4.76 -4.08
N ASP A 208 -7.86 5.18 -2.93
CA ASP A 208 -8.22 4.65 -1.61
C ASP A 208 -9.11 5.67 -0.90
N LEU A 209 -10.31 5.25 -0.51
CA LEU A 209 -11.29 6.02 0.26
C LEU A 209 -11.34 5.47 1.68
N PHE A 210 -10.88 6.23 2.66
CA PHE A 210 -10.91 5.83 4.06
C PHE A 210 -12.17 6.36 4.77
N VAL A 211 -12.63 5.65 5.78
CA VAL A 211 -13.83 6.05 6.56
C VAL A 211 -13.61 7.35 7.33
N GLN A 212 -12.36 7.71 7.61
CA GLN A 212 -11.96 8.96 8.27
C GLN A 212 -10.63 9.46 7.71
N GLN A 213 -10.30 10.71 7.97
CA GLN A 213 -9.02 11.30 7.57
C GLN A 213 -7.85 10.57 8.23
N ILE A 214 -6.78 10.35 7.46
CA ILE A 214 -5.53 9.75 7.96
C ILE A 214 -4.68 10.89 8.54
N PRO A 215 -4.43 10.92 9.85
CA PRO A 215 -3.69 12.02 10.48
C PRO A 215 -2.18 11.87 10.20
N LEU A 216 -1.71 12.43 9.09
CA LEU A 216 -0.29 12.40 8.69
C LEU A 216 0.49 13.59 9.24
N LEU A 217 0.02 14.80 8.94
CA LEU A 217 0.68 16.06 9.28
C LEU A 217 -0.23 16.92 10.17
N SER A 218 0.36 17.66 11.10
CA SER A 218 -0.36 18.55 12.00
C SER A 218 -0.76 19.88 11.35
N SER A 219 0.12 20.44 10.51
CA SER A 219 -0.07 21.76 9.90
C SER A 219 -1.13 21.78 8.79
N ILE A 220 -1.61 20.65 8.34
CA ILE A 220 -2.61 20.54 7.29
C ILE A 220 -4.00 20.42 7.91
N ASN A 221 -4.84 21.43 7.70
CA ASN A 221 -6.22 21.45 8.18
C ASN A 221 -7.10 20.30 7.63
N ARG A 222 -6.66 19.64 6.56
CA ARG A 222 -7.34 18.46 5.98
C ARG A 222 -6.31 17.41 5.61
N ASN A 223 -6.06 16.51 6.53
CA ASN A 223 -5.37 15.25 6.22
C ASN A 223 -6.21 14.45 5.20
N PRO A 224 -5.56 13.68 4.32
CA PRO A 224 -6.28 13.01 3.23
C PRO A 224 -7.20 11.91 3.75
N GLN A 225 -8.44 11.93 3.31
CA GLN A 225 -9.40 10.83 3.43
C GLN A 225 -9.51 10.06 2.13
N ASN A 226 -9.26 10.76 1.02
CA ASN A 226 -9.27 10.25 -0.34
C ASN A 226 -7.85 10.38 -0.90
N LEU A 227 -7.28 9.26 -1.38
CA LEU A 227 -5.91 9.17 -1.89
C LEU A 227 -5.90 8.68 -3.33
N PRO A 228 -6.20 9.57 -4.31
CA PRO A 228 -6.00 9.24 -5.71
C PRO A 228 -4.50 9.17 -6.01
N ALA A 229 -4.06 8.10 -6.64
CA ALA A 229 -2.65 7.87 -6.95
C ALA A 229 -2.46 7.32 -8.36
N LEU A 230 -1.39 7.78 -8.99
CA LEU A 230 -0.74 7.09 -10.09
C LEU A 230 0.17 6.02 -9.51
N PHE A 231 0.24 4.86 -10.13
CA PHE A 231 1.15 3.81 -9.71
C PHE A 231 1.84 3.10 -10.88
N ILE A 232 3.01 2.59 -10.58
CA ILE A 232 3.74 1.63 -11.40
C ILE A 232 3.95 0.39 -10.53
N ASN A 233 3.56 -0.77 -11.05
CA ASN A 233 3.71 -2.04 -10.36
C ASN A 233 4.53 -3.01 -11.20
N PHE A 234 5.53 -3.63 -10.60
CA PHE A 234 6.29 -4.72 -11.19
C PHE A 234 6.01 -6.00 -10.40
N ALA A 235 5.55 -7.02 -11.09
CA ALA A 235 5.22 -8.31 -10.50
C ALA A 235 5.98 -9.43 -11.20
N VAL A 236 6.43 -10.40 -10.40
CA VAL A 236 7.03 -11.66 -10.87
C VAL A 236 6.14 -12.81 -10.41
N GLY A 237 5.68 -13.59 -11.36
CA GLY A 237 4.87 -14.78 -11.13
C GLY A 237 5.67 -16.06 -11.40
N ILE A 238 5.55 -17.02 -10.50
CA ILE A 238 6.10 -18.37 -10.65
C ILE A 238 4.94 -19.36 -10.57
N GLY A 239 4.80 -20.21 -11.57
CA GLY A 239 3.72 -21.18 -11.61
C GLY A 239 3.81 -22.09 -12.80
N GLY A 240 2.75 -22.86 -13.05
CA GLY A 240 2.67 -23.79 -14.18
C GLY A 240 1.25 -23.87 -14.74
N ARG A 241 1.17 -24.35 -15.97
CA ARG A 241 -0.09 -24.85 -16.57
C ARG A 241 -0.18 -26.34 -16.22
N ASP A 242 -1.28 -26.71 -15.60
CA ASP A 242 -1.66 -28.13 -15.44
C ASP A 242 -2.10 -28.71 -16.78
#